data_a53160fd2539febd248b0a59ef3dba03
#
_entry.id   a53160fd2539febd248b0a59ef3dba03
#
_cell.length_a   1.000
_cell.length_b   1.000
_cell.length_c   1.000
_cell.angle_alpha   90.00
_cell.angle_beta   90.00
_cell.angle_gamma   90.00
#
_symmetry.space_group_name_H-M   'P 1'
#
loop_
_entity.id
_entity.type
_entity.pdbx_description
1 polymer ?
#
loop_
_entity_poly.entity_id
_entity_poly.type
_entity_poly.pdbx_seq_one_letter_code
_entity_poly.pdbx_strand_id
1 'polypeptide(L)'
;MHGGSQERSLRSGTLSYPMIASFGAACSAASADLKTRETRISSLRDSLESKVLAKLPNAMVTVAGSTRAFHNAHFIFPGAQSDNLLFLLDQAGISASAGSACTAGVLAPSHVLLAMGINPDLADCSIRVSLGHSTTESDIDAFVAAIETAYPVAVLEAANQKAI
;
A
#
# COMPACT_ATOMS: atom_id res chain seq x y z
N MET A 1 6.04 26.07 -19.97
CA MET A 1 6.05 25.67 -21.40
C MET A 1 5.78 26.91 -22.22
N HIS A 2 6.64 27.21 -23.20
CA HIS A 2 6.51 28.38 -24.05
C HIS A 2 5.70 28.05 -25.32
N GLY A 3 4.89 28.98 -25.84
CA GLY A 3 4.06 28.80 -27.02
C GLY A 3 2.82 29.69 -27.00
N GLY A 4 1.67 29.17 -27.45
CA GLY A 4 0.41 29.87 -27.48
C GLY A 4 -0.14 30.24 -26.10
N SER A 5 -1.21 31.03 -26.09
CA SER A 5 -1.79 31.66 -24.88
C SER A 5 -2.83 30.77 -24.16
N GLN A 6 -2.88 29.46 -24.46
CA GLN A 6 -3.81 28.53 -23.81
C GLN A 6 -3.59 28.51 -22.28
N GLU A 7 -4.63 28.19 -21.53
CA GLU A 7 -4.62 28.13 -20.08
C GLU A 7 -4.03 29.40 -19.43
N ARG A 8 -4.49 30.57 -19.87
CA ARG A 8 -4.04 31.88 -19.39
C ARG A 8 -2.51 32.09 -19.52
N SER A 9 -1.92 31.58 -20.60
CA SER A 9 -0.48 31.57 -20.88
C SER A 9 0.38 30.73 -19.90
N LEU A 10 -0.22 29.95 -19.02
CA LEU A 10 0.50 29.09 -18.07
C LEU A 10 0.93 27.77 -18.71
N ARG A 11 0.12 27.23 -19.62
CA ARG A 11 0.39 25.97 -20.31
C ARG A 11 0.00 26.07 -21.76
N SER A 12 0.97 26.14 -22.63
CA SER A 12 0.78 26.21 -24.08
C SER A 12 0.42 24.85 -24.67
N GLY A 13 -0.23 24.86 -25.82
CA GLY A 13 -0.61 23.68 -26.61
C GLY A 13 -2.11 23.44 -26.61
N THR A 14 -2.59 22.87 -27.70
CA THR A 14 -4.00 22.52 -27.89
C THR A 14 -4.47 21.57 -26.79
N LEU A 15 -5.65 21.83 -26.26
CA LEU A 15 -6.26 20.97 -25.23
C LEU A 15 -6.70 19.63 -25.83
N SER A 16 -6.42 18.57 -25.12
CA SER A 16 -6.90 17.23 -25.51
C SER A 16 -8.31 17.02 -24.98
N TYR A 17 -9.30 17.46 -25.74
CA TYR A 17 -10.71 17.31 -25.37
C TYR A 17 -11.13 15.88 -25.03
N PRO A 18 -10.68 14.82 -25.77
CA PRO A 18 -11.00 13.45 -25.39
C PRO A 18 -10.50 13.07 -23.99
N MET A 19 -9.29 13.48 -23.63
CA MET A 19 -8.73 13.20 -22.29
C MET A 19 -9.47 13.98 -21.20
N ILE A 20 -9.86 15.23 -21.48
CA ILE A 20 -10.63 16.04 -20.55
C ILE A 20 -12.02 15.43 -20.33
N ALA A 21 -12.70 15.03 -21.39
CA ALA A 21 -14.01 14.36 -21.30
C ALA A 21 -13.92 13.03 -20.53
N SER A 22 -12.92 12.21 -20.81
CA SER A 22 -12.68 10.95 -20.11
C SER A 22 -12.41 11.17 -18.61
N PHE A 23 -11.60 12.17 -18.27
CA PHE A 23 -11.33 12.52 -16.89
C PHE A 23 -12.61 13.02 -16.17
N GLY A 24 -13.40 13.86 -16.84
CA GLY A 24 -14.69 14.34 -16.30
C GLY A 24 -15.66 13.18 -16.03
N ALA A 25 -15.77 12.23 -16.96
CA ALA A 25 -16.60 11.04 -16.80
C ALA A 25 -16.11 10.16 -15.62
N ALA A 26 -14.79 9.97 -15.50
CA ALA A 26 -14.20 9.23 -14.39
C ALA A 26 -14.46 9.90 -13.03
N CYS A 27 -14.34 11.22 -12.96
CA CYS A 27 -14.65 11.99 -11.75
C CYS A 27 -16.13 11.86 -11.36
N SER A 28 -17.03 11.95 -12.33
CA SER A 28 -18.47 11.79 -12.09
C SER A 28 -18.81 10.40 -11.56
N ALA A 29 -18.28 9.35 -12.17
CA ALA A 29 -18.45 7.98 -11.72
C ALA A 29 -17.87 7.76 -10.31
N ALA A 30 -16.68 8.28 -10.05
CA ALA A 30 -16.05 8.18 -8.74
C ALA A 30 -16.86 8.87 -7.63
N SER A 31 -17.45 10.03 -7.93
CA SER A 31 -18.26 10.79 -6.97
C SER A 31 -19.61 10.14 -6.69
N ALA A 32 -20.27 9.57 -7.70
CA ALA A 32 -21.58 8.96 -7.58
C ALA A 32 -21.61 7.77 -6.60
N ASP A 33 -20.50 7.03 -6.50
CA ASP A 33 -20.41 5.79 -5.70
C ASP A 33 -19.48 5.92 -4.49
N LEU A 34 -18.93 7.10 -4.23
CA LEU A 34 -17.87 7.30 -3.24
C LEU A 34 -18.25 6.73 -1.86
N LYS A 35 -19.41 7.06 -1.34
CA LYS A 35 -19.82 6.66 0.03
C LYS A 35 -20.03 5.15 0.18
N THR A 36 -20.66 4.53 -0.80
CA THR A 36 -20.89 3.07 -0.82
C THR A 36 -19.56 2.34 -0.91
N ARG A 37 -18.68 2.81 -1.79
CA ARG A 37 -17.33 2.26 -1.96
C ARG A 37 -16.48 2.45 -0.70
N GLU A 38 -16.51 3.62 -0.08
CA GLU A 38 -15.83 3.89 1.18
C GLU A 38 -16.24 2.87 2.26
N THR A 39 -17.53 2.68 2.46
CA THR A 39 -18.07 1.73 3.46
C THR A 39 -17.60 0.30 3.15
N ARG A 40 -17.73 -0.16 1.91
CA ARG A 40 -17.35 -1.51 1.50
C ARG A 40 -15.84 -1.75 1.66
N ILE A 41 -15.02 -0.83 1.15
CA ILE A 41 -13.56 -1.00 1.18
C ILE A 41 -13.03 -0.85 2.61
N SER A 42 -13.60 0.03 3.43
CA SER A 42 -13.25 0.11 4.86
C SER A 42 -13.53 -1.22 5.57
N SER A 43 -14.67 -1.84 5.32
CA SER A 43 -15.00 -3.14 5.91
C SER A 43 -14.01 -4.24 5.49
N LEU A 44 -13.62 -4.29 4.21
CA LEU A 44 -12.61 -5.22 3.73
C LEU A 44 -11.23 -4.96 4.36
N ARG A 45 -10.84 -3.69 4.50
CA ARG A 45 -9.60 -3.33 5.18
C ARG A 45 -9.61 -3.76 6.64
N ASP A 46 -10.69 -3.52 7.35
CA ASP A 46 -10.81 -3.88 8.77
C ASP A 46 -10.83 -5.40 8.94
N SER A 47 -11.46 -6.14 8.02
CA SER A 47 -11.41 -7.60 7.94
C SER A 47 -9.96 -8.08 7.72
N LEU A 48 -9.24 -7.49 6.76
CA LEU A 48 -7.83 -7.78 6.50
C LEU A 48 -6.97 -7.59 7.75
N GLU A 49 -7.05 -6.43 8.40
CA GLU A 49 -6.28 -6.13 9.59
C GLU A 49 -6.57 -7.09 10.73
N SER A 50 -7.85 -7.38 10.97
CA SER A 50 -8.26 -8.33 12.01
C SER A 50 -7.76 -9.75 11.75
N LYS A 51 -7.84 -10.23 10.51
CA LYS A 51 -7.38 -11.57 10.13
C LYS A 51 -5.85 -11.69 10.22
N VAL A 52 -5.10 -10.67 9.77
CA VAL A 52 -3.64 -10.65 9.89
C VAL A 52 -3.21 -10.67 11.36
N LEU A 53 -3.79 -9.82 12.20
CA LEU A 53 -3.44 -9.79 13.62
C LEU A 53 -3.83 -11.07 14.37
N ALA A 54 -4.92 -11.73 13.96
CA ALA A 54 -5.32 -13.02 14.53
C ALA A 54 -4.34 -14.15 14.21
N LYS A 55 -3.75 -14.14 13.00
CA LYS A 55 -2.79 -15.14 12.54
C LYS A 55 -1.36 -14.83 12.97
N LEU A 56 -1.00 -13.57 13.01
CA LEU A 56 0.34 -13.06 13.29
C LEU A 56 0.30 -12.06 14.44
N PRO A 57 0.26 -12.52 15.70
CA PRO A 57 0.10 -11.64 16.87
C PRO A 57 1.23 -10.63 17.06
N ASN A 58 2.40 -10.87 16.46
CA ASN A 58 3.54 -9.94 16.49
C ASN A 58 3.46 -8.85 15.40
N ALA A 59 2.55 -8.98 14.42
CA ALA A 59 2.34 -7.95 13.42
C ALA A 59 1.71 -6.70 14.06
N MET A 60 2.00 -5.55 13.50
CA MET A 60 1.49 -4.27 13.98
C MET A 60 0.78 -3.55 12.84
N VAL A 61 -0.36 -2.94 13.11
CA VAL A 61 -1.02 -2.01 12.17
C VAL A 61 -0.56 -0.60 12.51
N THR A 62 0.04 0.10 11.55
CA THR A 62 0.39 1.50 11.76
C THR A 62 -0.86 2.37 11.72
N VAL A 63 -0.87 3.42 12.53
CA VAL A 63 -1.96 4.39 12.64
C VAL A 63 -3.35 3.78 12.95
N ALA A 64 -3.38 2.66 13.62
CA ALA A 64 -4.63 2.09 14.13
C ALA A 64 -5.38 3.14 14.99
N GLY A 65 -6.68 3.31 14.73
CA GLY A 65 -7.51 4.28 15.45
C GLY A 65 -7.44 5.73 14.95
N SER A 66 -6.58 6.05 13.98
CA SER A 66 -6.52 7.37 13.35
C SER A 66 -7.42 7.45 12.11
N THR A 67 -7.90 8.66 11.78
CA THR A 67 -8.55 8.92 10.50
C THR A 67 -7.54 8.73 9.37
N ARG A 68 -7.84 7.85 8.43
CA ARG A 68 -6.95 7.47 7.33
C ARG A 68 -7.72 7.15 6.06
N ALA A 69 -7.01 7.02 4.95
CA ALA A 69 -7.60 6.57 3.70
C ALA A 69 -8.23 5.19 3.86
N PHE A 70 -9.48 5.05 3.41
CA PHE A 70 -10.29 3.86 3.62
C PHE A 70 -9.75 2.61 2.90
N HIS A 71 -8.93 2.80 1.88
CA HIS A 71 -8.38 1.74 1.01
C HIS A 71 -6.96 1.31 1.36
N ASN A 72 -6.38 1.84 2.44
CA ASN A 72 -4.98 1.60 2.78
C ASN A 72 -4.87 0.85 4.11
N ALA A 73 -4.24 -0.33 4.08
CA ALA A 73 -3.75 -1.05 5.23
C ALA A 73 -2.22 -1.01 5.23
N HIS A 74 -1.63 -0.73 6.36
CA HIS A 74 -0.18 -0.69 6.49
C HIS A 74 0.25 -1.46 7.74
N PHE A 75 1.11 -2.46 7.51
CA PHE A 75 1.57 -3.37 8.53
C PHE A 75 3.07 -3.22 8.76
N ILE A 76 3.50 -3.53 9.98
CA ILE A 76 4.89 -3.82 10.33
C ILE A 76 4.95 -5.28 10.75
N PHE A 77 5.90 -6.02 10.19
CA PHE A 77 6.18 -7.42 10.49
C PHE A 77 7.57 -7.54 11.13
N PRO A 78 7.71 -7.37 12.44
CA PRO A 78 9.00 -7.27 13.11
C PRO A 78 9.94 -8.44 12.79
N GLY A 79 11.17 -8.11 12.42
CA GLY A 79 12.20 -9.09 12.08
C GLY A 79 12.19 -9.61 10.65
N ALA A 80 11.18 -9.29 9.84
CA ALA A 80 11.12 -9.64 8.43
C ALA A 80 11.39 -8.40 7.56
N GLN A 81 12.46 -8.40 6.79
CA GLN A 81 12.75 -7.29 5.87
C GLN A 81 11.68 -7.18 4.80
N SER A 82 11.30 -5.95 4.48
CA SER A 82 10.24 -5.65 3.52
C SER A 82 10.49 -6.27 2.14
N ASP A 83 11.73 -6.24 1.65
CA ASP A 83 12.08 -6.76 0.33
C ASP A 83 11.90 -8.28 0.24
N ASN A 84 12.30 -9.02 1.29
CA ASN A 84 12.08 -10.46 1.37
C ASN A 84 10.59 -10.79 1.40
N LEU A 85 9.81 -10.04 2.19
CA LEU A 85 8.35 -10.21 2.21
C LEU A 85 7.70 -9.92 0.86
N LEU A 86 8.12 -8.84 0.18
CA LEU A 86 7.60 -8.51 -1.15
C LEU A 86 7.91 -9.60 -2.16
N PHE A 87 9.13 -10.14 -2.15
CA PHE A 87 9.52 -11.23 -3.03
C PHE A 87 8.67 -12.48 -2.81
N LEU A 88 8.47 -12.89 -1.56
CA LEU A 88 7.67 -14.06 -1.22
C LEU A 88 6.18 -13.87 -1.54
N LEU A 89 5.64 -12.67 -1.32
CA LEU A 89 4.28 -12.31 -1.69
C LEU A 89 4.10 -12.31 -3.21
N ASP A 90 5.06 -11.78 -3.97
CA ASP A 90 5.03 -11.79 -5.44
C ASP A 90 5.02 -13.21 -5.99
N GLN A 91 5.83 -14.12 -5.42
CA GLN A 91 5.79 -15.54 -5.77
C GLN A 91 4.43 -16.20 -5.48
N ALA A 92 3.71 -15.70 -4.48
CA ALA A 92 2.35 -16.15 -4.17
C ALA A 92 1.27 -15.45 -5.02
N GLY A 93 1.66 -14.60 -5.99
CA GLY A 93 0.75 -13.85 -6.85
C GLY A 93 0.10 -12.64 -6.18
N ILE A 94 0.66 -12.15 -5.08
CA ILE A 94 0.17 -10.99 -4.32
C ILE A 94 1.05 -9.78 -4.58
N SER A 95 0.46 -8.72 -5.11
CA SER A 95 1.12 -7.43 -5.28
C SER A 95 0.95 -6.55 -4.03
N ALA A 96 2.05 -6.10 -3.48
CA ALA A 96 2.10 -5.18 -2.34
C ALA A 96 3.22 -4.15 -2.54
N SER A 97 3.38 -3.23 -1.61
CA SER A 97 4.42 -2.20 -1.67
C SER A 97 5.13 -2.06 -0.33
N ALA A 98 6.41 -1.72 -0.37
CA ALA A 98 7.19 -1.33 0.80
C ALA A 98 7.77 0.07 0.62
N GLY A 99 7.96 0.77 1.73
CA GLY A 99 8.62 2.07 1.75
C GLY A 99 7.98 3.14 0.86
N SER A 100 8.80 4.08 0.42
CA SER A 100 8.44 5.11 -0.55
C SER A 100 8.83 4.63 -1.95
N ALA A 101 7.86 4.48 -2.85
CA ALA A 101 8.09 4.04 -4.23
C ALA A 101 9.11 4.92 -5.01
N CYS A 102 9.31 6.17 -4.56
CA CYS A 102 10.24 7.13 -5.17
C CYS A 102 11.71 6.83 -4.86
N THR A 103 12.01 5.96 -3.91
CA THR A 103 13.37 5.53 -3.53
C THR A 103 13.70 4.15 -4.08
N ALA A 104 13.03 3.72 -5.15
CA ALA A 104 13.31 2.44 -5.80
C ALA A 104 14.81 2.32 -6.11
N GLY A 105 15.47 1.33 -5.49
CA GLY A 105 16.92 1.10 -5.62
C GLY A 105 17.77 1.66 -4.49
N VAL A 106 17.22 2.39 -3.51
CA VAL A 106 17.92 2.76 -2.28
C VAL A 106 17.22 2.06 -1.11
N LEU A 107 17.94 1.13 -0.48
CA LEU A 107 17.50 0.47 0.76
C LEU A 107 17.54 1.51 1.90
N ALA A 108 16.47 2.23 2.08
CA ALA A 108 16.34 3.20 3.16
C ALA A 108 14.94 3.11 3.79
N PRO A 109 14.85 3.19 5.13
CA PRO A 109 13.58 3.22 5.83
C PRO A 109 12.68 4.34 5.31
N SER A 110 11.37 4.11 5.32
CA SER A 110 10.40 5.13 4.91
C SER A 110 10.54 6.40 5.75
N HIS A 111 10.89 7.53 5.14
CA HIS A 111 10.97 8.82 5.81
C HIS A 111 9.64 9.23 6.47
N VAL A 112 8.51 8.74 5.96
CA VAL A 112 7.19 8.97 6.56
C VAL A 112 7.09 8.23 7.90
N LEU A 113 7.49 6.96 7.96
CA LEU A 113 7.46 6.19 9.21
C LEU A 113 8.43 6.75 10.24
N LEU A 114 9.62 7.19 9.80
CA LEU A 114 10.58 7.86 10.68
C LEU A 114 10.01 9.16 11.25
N ALA A 115 9.35 9.98 10.43
CA ALA A 115 8.68 11.20 10.88
C ALA A 115 7.52 10.93 11.85
N MET A 116 6.92 9.74 11.78
CA MET A 116 5.90 9.26 12.75
C MET A 116 6.52 8.71 14.03
N GLY A 117 7.84 8.70 14.18
CA GLY A 117 8.56 8.18 15.34
C GLY A 117 8.73 6.66 15.36
N ILE A 118 8.50 5.97 14.25
CA ILE A 118 8.75 4.54 14.13
C ILE A 118 10.26 4.31 14.06
N ASN A 119 10.75 3.35 14.85
CA ASN A 119 12.16 2.96 14.84
C ASN A 119 12.58 2.52 13.41
N PRO A 120 13.79 2.89 12.92
CA PRO A 120 14.28 2.52 11.60
C PRO A 120 14.20 1.02 11.30
N ASP A 121 14.61 0.17 12.23
CA ASP A 121 14.57 -1.29 12.06
C ASP A 121 13.14 -1.83 11.86
N LEU A 122 12.15 -1.21 12.49
CA LEU A 122 10.75 -1.54 12.31
C LEU A 122 10.19 -0.94 11.02
N ALA A 123 10.66 0.22 10.61
CA ALA A 123 10.24 0.85 9.35
C ALA A 123 10.66 0.03 8.13
N ASP A 124 11.81 -0.66 8.21
CA ASP A 124 12.30 -1.58 7.17
C ASP A 124 11.53 -2.91 7.11
N CYS A 125 10.69 -3.17 8.11
CA CYS A 125 9.85 -4.37 8.18
C CYS A 125 8.39 -4.10 7.77
N SER A 126 8.14 -3.08 6.95
CA SER A 126 6.79 -2.61 6.70
C SER A 126 6.28 -2.94 5.30
N ILE A 127 5.01 -3.31 5.22
CA ILE A 127 4.29 -3.59 3.96
C ILE A 127 3.02 -2.75 3.91
N ARG A 128 2.79 -2.10 2.77
CA ARG A 128 1.55 -1.40 2.46
C ARG A 128 0.70 -2.20 1.50
N VAL A 129 -0.55 -2.42 1.88
CA VAL A 129 -1.57 -3.09 1.07
C VAL A 129 -2.63 -2.08 0.68
N SER A 130 -2.91 -1.97 -0.61
CA SER A 130 -3.94 -1.07 -1.14
C SER A 130 -5.09 -1.88 -1.70
N LEU A 131 -6.29 -1.62 -1.20
CA LEU A 131 -7.52 -2.25 -1.65
C LEU A 131 -8.17 -1.40 -2.74
N GLY A 132 -8.69 -2.04 -3.77
CA GLY A 132 -9.30 -1.36 -4.91
C GLY A 132 -10.79 -1.64 -5.07
N HIS A 133 -11.35 -1.07 -6.13
CA HIS A 133 -12.75 -1.28 -6.52
C HIS A 133 -13.08 -2.77 -6.73
N SER A 134 -12.16 -3.55 -7.30
CA SER A 134 -12.33 -4.97 -7.58
C SER A 134 -11.98 -5.90 -6.42
N THR A 135 -11.42 -5.39 -5.33
CA THR A 135 -11.01 -6.22 -4.19
C THR A 135 -12.21 -6.91 -3.56
N THR A 136 -12.06 -8.20 -3.30
CA THR A 136 -13.08 -9.09 -2.71
C THR A 136 -12.58 -9.68 -1.39
N GLU A 137 -13.47 -10.32 -0.64
CA GLU A 137 -13.10 -11.06 0.59
C GLU A 137 -12.15 -12.23 0.28
N SER A 138 -12.30 -12.86 -0.89
CA SER A 138 -11.39 -13.93 -1.33
C SER A 138 -9.96 -13.42 -1.53
N ASP A 139 -9.78 -12.18 -2.01
CA ASP A 139 -8.45 -11.58 -2.13
C ASP A 139 -7.83 -11.28 -0.77
N ILE A 140 -8.67 -10.88 0.20
CA ILE A 140 -8.25 -10.72 1.59
C ILE A 140 -7.75 -12.06 2.17
N ASP A 141 -8.52 -13.13 1.98
CA ASP A 141 -8.14 -14.47 2.45
C ASP A 141 -6.86 -14.97 1.79
N ALA A 142 -6.69 -14.72 0.49
CA ALA A 142 -5.47 -15.04 -0.26
C ALA A 142 -4.25 -14.30 0.30
N PHE A 143 -4.37 -13.00 0.57
CA PHE A 143 -3.30 -12.23 1.20
C PHE A 143 -2.94 -12.79 2.58
N VAL A 144 -3.94 -13.08 3.43
CA VAL A 144 -3.72 -13.59 4.79
C VAL A 144 -2.99 -14.94 4.75
N ALA A 145 -3.39 -15.85 3.86
CA ALA A 145 -2.70 -17.14 3.69
C ALA A 145 -1.25 -16.96 3.19
N ALA A 146 -1.04 -16.07 2.23
CA ALA A 146 0.29 -15.79 1.70
C ALA A 146 1.23 -15.20 2.77
N ILE A 147 0.79 -14.21 3.53
CA ILE A 147 1.63 -13.57 4.56
C ILE A 147 1.87 -14.49 5.76
N GLU A 148 0.91 -15.36 6.13
CA GLU A 148 1.07 -16.36 7.18
C GLU A 148 2.22 -17.34 6.84
N THR A 149 2.38 -17.66 5.56
CA THR A 149 3.47 -18.52 5.05
C THR A 149 4.77 -17.76 4.87
N ALA A 150 4.72 -16.54 4.33
CA ALA A 150 5.90 -15.75 3.98
C ALA A 150 6.63 -15.19 5.21
N TYR A 151 5.91 -14.76 6.23
CA TYR A 151 6.50 -14.06 7.37
C TYR A 151 7.54 -14.90 8.14
N PRO A 152 7.29 -16.16 8.54
CA PRO A 152 8.30 -16.98 9.20
C PRO A 152 9.56 -17.20 8.36
N VAL A 153 9.40 -17.37 7.04
CA VAL A 153 10.51 -17.56 6.11
C VAL A 153 11.38 -16.29 6.06
N ALA A 154 10.76 -15.13 5.88
CA ALA A 154 11.46 -13.85 5.83
C ALA A 154 12.22 -13.52 7.14
N VAL A 155 11.69 -13.91 8.30
CA VAL A 155 12.38 -13.76 9.60
C VAL A 155 13.63 -14.63 9.66
N LEU A 156 13.53 -15.88 9.21
CA LEU A 156 14.68 -16.80 9.19
C LEU A 156 15.78 -16.32 8.24
N GLU A 157 15.42 -15.82 7.06
CA GLU A 157 16.38 -15.27 6.10
C GLU A 157 17.10 -14.04 6.66
N ALA A 158 16.38 -13.11 7.29
CA ALA A 158 16.96 -11.94 7.91
C ALA A 158 17.92 -12.30 9.07
N ALA A 159 17.63 -13.32 9.83
CA ALA A 159 18.50 -13.81 10.89
C ALA A 159 19.82 -14.39 10.33
N ASN A 160 19.74 -15.16 9.24
CA ASN A 160 20.90 -15.74 8.58
C ASN A 160 21.80 -14.69 7.94
N GLN A 161 21.23 -13.61 7.38
CA GLN A 161 22.02 -12.50 6.79
C GLN A 161 22.82 -11.71 7.85
N LYS A 162 22.31 -11.63 9.08
CA LYS A 162 23.01 -10.94 10.19
C LYS A 162 24.12 -11.80 10.84
N ALA A 163 24.16 -13.09 10.55
CA ALA A 163 25.13 -14.04 11.13
C ALA A 163 26.40 -14.20 10.28
N ILE A 164 26.48 -13.57 9.11
CA ILE A 164 27.63 -13.53 8.20
C ILE A 164 28.35 -12.19 8.34
#